data_1eb8d43916abfaf766fb8da70547c762
#
_entry.id   1eb8d43916abfaf766fb8da70547c762
#
_cell.length_a   1.000
_cell.length_b   1.000
_cell.length_c   1.000
_cell.angle_alpha   90.00
_cell.angle_beta   90.00
_cell.angle_gamma   90.00
#
_symmetry.space_group_name_H-M   'P 1'
#
loop_
_entity.id
_entity.type
_entity.pdbx_description
1 polymer ?
#
loop_
_entity_poly.entity_id
_entity_poly.type
_entity_poly.pdbx_seq_one_letter_code
_entity_poly.pdbx_strand_id
1 'polypeptide(L)'
;ILAARKLLTHPSQGAVLGVLVGLGFAWGEDMGYYVSALDEGMGGLWESFLARALLGGYGHAIFTGVFGYALAWAALRAKNVLAGILVAVGGFVAALVLHGQANGVGFLAPEDSWNLTYGAIEVPVLLVSVALLVWGLRRHRATLEA
;
A
#
# COMPACT_ATOMS: atom_id res chain seq x y z
N ILE A 1 1.22 -10.99 -11.40
CA ILE A 1 2.08 -11.81 -10.54
C ILE A 1 2.02 -13.28 -10.97
N LEU A 2 0.85 -13.92 -11.04
CA LEU A 2 0.75 -15.33 -11.44
C LEU A 2 1.33 -15.60 -12.83
N ALA A 3 1.07 -14.74 -13.82
CA ALA A 3 1.67 -14.84 -15.14
C ALA A 3 3.19 -14.64 -15.15
N ALA A 4 3.69 -13.79 -14.25
CA ALA A 4 5.11 -13.47 -14.10
C ALA A 4 5.85 -14.35 -13.08
N ARG A 5 5.22 -15.40 -12.51
CA ARG A 5 5.82 -16.23 -11.46
C ARG A 5 7.17 -16.83 -11.83
N LYS A 6 7.40 -17.08 -13.11
CA LYS A 6 8.69 -17.61 -13.62
C LYS A 6 9.82 -16.58 -13.55
N LEU A 7 9.48 -15.29 -13.44
CA LEU A 7 10.42 -14.17 -13.34
C LEU A 7 10.66 -13.74 -11.89
N LEU A 8 9.81 -14.20 -10.97
CA LEU A 8 9.92 -13.89 -9.55
C LEU A 8 10.75 -14.97 -8.86
N THR A 9 11.70 -14.55 -8.05
CA THR A 9 12.56 -15.42 -7.23
C THR A 9 12.31 -15.26 -5.73
N HIS A 10 11.70 -14.11 -5.32
CA HIS A 10 11.42 -13.82 -3.92
C HIS A 10 10.09 -13.05 -3.76
N PRO A 11 9.31 -13.29 -2.67
CA PRO A 11 8.04 -12.60 -2.44
C PRO A 11 8.14 -11.08 -2.35
N SER A 12 9.27 -10.52 -1.91
CA SER A 12 9.48 -9.06 -1.88
C SER A 12 9.40 -8.39 -3.25
N GLN A 13 9.71 -9.12 -4.33
CA GLN A 13 9.53 -8.60 -5.69
C GLN A 13 8.05 -8.40 -6.02
N GLY A 14 7.17 -9.28 -5.50
CA GLY A 14 5.73 -9.09 -5.60
C GLY A 14 5.25 -7.87 -4.80
N ALA A 15 5.85 -7.61 -3.63
CA ALA A 15 5.57 -6.38 -2.88
C ALA A 15 5.93 -5.12 -3.69
N VAL A 16 7.11 -5.10 -4.32
CA VAL A 16 7.53 -3.96 -5.16
C VAL A 16 6.57 -3.75 -6.32
N LEU A 17 6.16 -4.83 -7.01
CA LEU A 17 5.16 -4.73 -8.08
C LEU A 17 3.81 -4.20 -7.56
N GLY A 18 3.39 -4.66 -6.38
CA GLY A 18 2.20 -4.16 -5.70
C GLY A 18 2.30 -2.66 -5.38
N VAL A 19 3.43 -2.23 -4.82
CA VAL A 19 3.71 -0.80 -4.56
C VAL A 19 3.56 0.04 -5.84
N LEU A 20 4.15 -0.38 -6.95
CA LEU A 20 4.05 0.35 -8.23
C LEU A 20 2.60 0.44 -8.72
N VAL A 21 1.83 -0.64 -8.61
CA VAL A 21 0.39 -0.64 -8.96
C VAL A 21 -0.38 0.32 -8.06
N GLY A 22 -0.10 0.30 -6.75
CA GLY A 22 -0.76 1.19 -5.78
C GLY A 22 -0.45 2.67 -6.01
N LEU A 23 0.78 3.00 -6.35
CA LEU A 23 1.15 4.37 -6.72
C LEU A 23 0.42 4.84 -7.98
N GLY A 24 0.29 3.97 -8.98
CA GLY A 24 -0.48 4.28 -10.19
C GLY A 24 -1.97 4.49 -9.91
N PHE A 25 -2.54 3.70 -9.00
CA PHE A 25 -3.93 3.86 -8.56
C PHE A 25 -4.12 5.18 -7.78
N ALA A 26 -3.23 5.45 -6.79
CA ALA A 26 -3.25 6.69 -6.01
C ALA A 26 -3.21 7.91 -6.91
N TRP A 27 -2.31 7.92 -7.91
CA TRP A 27 -2.22 9.02 -8.87
C TRP A 27 -3.55 9.26 -9.61
N GLY A 28 -4.20 8.19 -10.10
CA GLY A 28 -5.48 8.31 -10.79
C GLY A 28 -6.62 8.82 -9.89
N GLU A 29 -6.69 8.33 -8.66
CA GLU A 29 -7.67 8.75 -7.66
C GLU A 29 -7.45 10.20 -7.25
N ASP A 30 -6.21 10.60 -7.01
CA ASP A 30 -5.83 11.95 -6.59
C ASP A 30 -6.22 13.01 -7.62
N MET A 31 -6.15 12.69 -8.92
CA MET A 31 -6.64 13.58 -9.96
C MET A 31 -8.12 13.93 -9.78
N GLY A 32 -8.96 12.96 -9.40
CA GLY A 32 -10.37 13.20 -9.10
C GLY A 32 -10.57 14.17 -7.93
N TYR A 33 -9.81 13.98 -6.85
CA TYR A 33 -9.85 14.87 -5.69
C TYR A 33 -9.35 16.27 -6.00
N TYR A 34 -8.28 16.41 -6.79
CA TYR A 34 -7.76 17.73 -7.16
C TYR A 34 -8.73 18.50 -8.06
N VAL A 35 -9.40 17.81 -8.98
CA VAL A 35 -10.44 18.42 -9.81
C VAL A 35 -11.60 18.93 -8.94
N SER A 36 -12.07 18.11 -7.99
CA SER A 36 -13.14 18.53 -7.09
C SER A 36 -12.72 19.70 -6.17
N ALA A 37 -11.48 19.70 -5.68
CA ALA A 37 -10.95 20.75 -4.83
C ALA A 37 -10.75 22.09 -5.56
N LEU A 38 -10.64 22.08 -6.90
CA LEU A 38 -10.60 23.30 -7.71
C LEU A 38 -11.90 24.11 -7.62
N ASP A 39 -13.04 23.49 -7.34
CA ASP A 39 -14.31 24.16 -7.14
C ASP A 39 -14.28 25.07 -5.89
N GLU A 40 -13.39 24.76 -4.92
CA GLU A 40 -13.11 25.57 -3.74
C GLU A 40 -11.99 26.61 -3.97
N GLY A 41 -11.46 26.66 -5.19
CA GLY A 41 -10.38 27.54 -5.62
C GLY A 41 -8.99 26.99 -5.34
N MET A 42 -7.97 27.83 -5.58
CA MET A 42 -6.55 27.43 -5.43
C MET A 42 -6.17 27.04 -4.00
N GLY A 43 -6.85 27.58 -2.98
CA GLY A 43 -6.67 27.19 -1.57
C GLY A 43 -7.07 25.74 -1.35
N GLY A 44 -8.27 25.36 -1.76
CA GLY A 44 -8.77 23.97 -1.66
C GLY A 44 -7.89 22.99 -2.42
N LEU A 45 -7.47 23.35 -3.65
CA LEU A 45 -6.53 22.52 -4.41
C LEU A 45 -5.23 22.29 -3.65
N TRP A 46 -4.65 23.35 -3.05
CA TRP A 46 -3.39 23.25 -2.32
C TRP A 46 -3.52 22.38 -1.06
N GLU A 47 -4.60 22.54 -0.31
CA GLU A 47 -4.91 21.71 0.86
C GLU A 47 -5.08 20.23 0.48
N SER A 48 -5.86 19.96 -0.57
CA SER A 48 -6.04 18.61 -1.09
C SER A 48 -4.72 17.98 -1.55
N PHE A 49 -3.89 18.76 -2.24
CA PHE A 49 -2.56 18.28 -2.68
C PHE A 49 -1.67 17.91 -1.49
N LEU A 50 -1.57 18.77 -0.46
CA LEU A 50 -0.76 18.48 0.72
C LEU A 50 -1.28 17.25 1.47
N ALA A 51 -2.59 17.16 1.68
CA ALA A 51 -3.18 16.04 2.39
C ALA A 51 -2.96 14.71 1.65
N ARG A 52 -3.16 14.69 0.33
CA ARG A 52 -3.09 13.46 -0.45
C ARG A 52 -1.67 13.10 -0.89
N ALA A 53 -0.86 14.06 -1.32
CA ALA A 53 0.50 13.79 -1.77
C ALA A 53 1.49 13.52 -0.61
N LEU A 54 1.33 14.23 0.53
CA LEU A 54 2.28 14.11 1.65
C LEU A 54 1.78 13.17 2.76
N LEU A 55 0.48 13.16 3.07
CA LEU A 55 -0.06 12.36 4.16
C LEU A 55 -0.69 11.05 3.68
N GLY A 56 -1.39 11.04 2.57
CA GLY A 56 -2.17 9.90 2.07
C GLY A 56 -1.59 9.16 0.88
N GLY A 57 -0.70 9.78 0.10
CA GLY A 57 -0.25 9.26 -1.21
C GLY A 57 0.45 7.90 -1.18
N TYR A 58 0.96 7.48 -0.03
CA TYR A 58 1.62 6.17 0.13
C TYR A 58 0.67 5.04 0.58
N GLY A 59 -0.54 5.35 1.02
CA GLY A 59 -1.48 4.35 1.55
C GLY A 59 -1.74 3.22 0.55
N HIS A 60 -2.15 3.54 -0.67
CA HIS A 60 -2.38 2.56 -1.71
C HIS A 60 -1.13 1.72 -2.06
N ALA A 61 0.05 2.33 -2.01
CA ALA A 61 1.31 1.62 -2.21
C ALA A 61 1.52 0.55 -1.13
N ILE A 62 1.21 0.85 0.14
CA ILE A 62 1.29 -0.10 1.26
C ILE A 62 0.27 -1.22 1.07
N PHE A 63 -1.01 -0.88 0.84
CA PHE A 63 -2.10 -1.86 0.76
C PHE A 63 -1.87 -2.86 -0.37
N THR A 64 -1.55 -2.37 -1.56
CA THR A 64 -1.27 -3.23 -2.71
C THR A 64 0.10 -3.91 -2.62
N GLY A 65 1.06 -3.32 -1.91
CA GLY A 65 2.34 -3.95 -1.58
C GLY A 65 2.16 -5.20 -0.71
N VAL A 66 1.33 -5.12 0.34
CA VAL A 66 0.97 -6.27 1.20
C VAL A 66 0.31 -7.37 0.37
N PHE A 67 -0.67 -7.02 -0.45
CA PHE A 67 -1.32 -7.98 -1.33
C PHE A 67 -0.37 -8.58 -2.36
N GLY A 68 0.49 -7.77 -2.98
CA GLY A 68 1.50 -8.21 -3.93
C GLY A 68 2.51 -9.19 -3.32
N TYR A 69 2.94 -8.94 -2.06
CA TYR A 69 3.78 -9.87 -1.30
C TYR A 69 3.07 -11.22 -1.10
N ALA A 70 1.81 -11.19 -0.63
CA ALA A 70 1.02 -12.41 -0.39
C ALA A 70 0.82 -13.23 -1.67
N LEU A 71 0.50 -12.58 -2.80
CA LEU A 71 0.36 -13.23 -4.10
C LEU A 71 1.67 -13.89 -4.57
N ALA A 72 2.80 -13.19 -4.43
CA ALA A 72 4.09 -13.74 -4.81
C ALA A 72 4.51 -14.88 -3.87
N TRP A 73 4.26 -14.76 -2.58
CA TRP A 73 4.49 -15.84 -1.62
C TRP A 73 3.65 -17.08 -1.96
N ALA A 74 2.36 -16.89 -2.25
CA ALA A 74 1.48 -17.96 -2.67
C ALA A 74 1.98 -18.66 -3.94
N ALA A 75 2.42 -17.89 -4.93
CA ALA A 75 2.90 -18.41 -6.20
C ALA A 75 4.23 -19.17 -6.11
N LEU A 76 5.11 -18.78 -5.17
CA LEU A 76 6.47 -19.28 -5.07
C LEU A 76 6.64 -20.35 -3.98
N ARG A 77 5.85 -20.31 -2.90
CA ARG A 77 6.10 -21.07 -1.66
C ARG A 77 4.92 -21.87 -1.14
N ALA A 78 3.71 -21.71 -1.69
CA ALA A 78 2.57 -22.49 -1.23
C ALA A 78 2.77 -23.99 -1.53
N LYS A 79 2.52 -24.83 -0.52
CA LYS A 79 2.69 -26.28 -0.63
C LYS A 79 1.67 -26.95 -1.56
N ASN A 80 0.49 -26.32 -1.68
CA ASN A 80 -0.61 -26.78 -2.53
C ASN A 80 -1.50 -25.60 -2.93
N VAL A 81 -2.42 -25.83 -3.85
CA VAL A 81 -3.32 -24.81 -4.40
C VAL A 81 -4.17 -24.16 -3.30
N LEU A 82 -4.73 -24.95 -2.37
CA LEU A 82 -5.56 -24.43 -1.29
C LEU A 82 -4.78 -23.48 -0.38
N ALA A 83 -3.58 -23.85 0.03
CA ALA A 83 -2.70 -22.97 0.82
C ALA A 83 -2.37 -21.69 0.07
N GLY A 84 -2.13 -21.76 -1.24
CA GLY A 84 -1.91 -20.59 -2.09
C GLY A 84 -3.11 -19.65 -2.13
N ILE A 85 -4.31 -20.20 -2.31
CA ILE A 85 -5.57 -19.43 -2.30
C ILE A 85 -5.77 -18.76 -0.92
N LEU A 86 -5.60 -19.50 0.16
CA LEU A 86 -5.79 -18.94 1.52
C LEU A 86 -4.83 -17.79 1.80
N VAL A 87 -3.56 -17.89 1.41
CA VAL A 87 -2.59 -16.79 1.57
C VAL A 87 -2.95 -15.60 0.68
N ALA A 88 -3.34 -15.82 -0.56
CA ALA A 88 -3.75 -14.74 -1.47
C ALA A 88 -4.99 -14.00 -0.95
N VAL A 89 -6.02 -14.75 -0.49
CA VAL A 89 -7.22 -14.18 0.12
C VAL A 89 -6.89 -13.44 1.42
N GLY A 90 -6.04 -14.01 2.28
CA GLY A 90 -5.58 -13.36 3.50
C GLY A 90 -4.86 -12.04 3.23
N GLY A 91 -3.98 -12.00 2.22
CA GLY A 91 -3.31 -10.78 1.78
C GLY A 91 -4.27 -9.73 1.22
N PHE A 92 -5.29 -10.17 0.46
CA PHE A 92 -6.34 -9.28 -0.05
C PHE A 92 -7.17 -8.69 1.10
N VAL A 93 -7.61 -9.52 2.06
CA VAL A 93 -8.35 -9.06 3.24
C VAL A 93 -7.51 -8.08 4.07
N ALA A 94 -6.21 -8.37 4.28
CA ALA A 94 -5.31 -7.45 4.97
C ALA A 94 -5.21 -6.09 4.24
N ALA A 95 -5.10 -6.09 2.92
CA ALA A 95 -5.11 -4.85 2.13
C ALA A 95 -6.43 -4.07 2.27
N LEU A 96 -7.58 -4.77 2.26
CA LEU A 96 -8.90 -4.15 2.48
C LEU A 96 -9.02 -3.54 3.87
N VAL A 97 -8.53 -4.24 4.91
CA VAL A 97 -8.56 -3.74 6.30
C VAL A 97 -7.70 -2.48 6.44
N LEU A 98 -6.49 -2.49 5.90
CA LEU A 98 -5.60 -1.33 5.91
C LEU A 98 -6.21 -0.15 5.16
N HIS A 99 -6.78 -0.38 3.98
CA HIS A 99 -7.46 0.65 3.19
C HIS A 99 -8.70 1.20 3.93
N GLY A 100 -9.53 0.31 4.47
CA GLY A 100 -10.72 0.69 5.25
C GLY A 100 -10.36 1.47 6.52
N GLN A 101 -9.27 1.12 7.19
CA GLN A 101 -8.75 1.84 8.35
C GLN A 101 -8.30 3.24 7.95
N ALA A 102 -7.51 3.40 6.88
CA ALA A 102 -7.05 4.69 6.39
C ALA A 102 -8.23 5.62 6.02
N ASN A 103 -9.23 5.10 5.31
CA ASN A 103 -10.45 5.86 4.99
C ASN A 103 -11.30 6.13 6.24
N GLY A 104 -11.34 5.18 7.18
CA GLY A 104 -12.14 5.27 8.42
C GLY A 104 -11.69 6.39 9.36
N VAL A 105 -10.42 6.76 9.34
CA VAL A 105 -9.90 7.90 10.14
C VAL A 105 -10.66 9.19 9.80
N GLY A 106 -10.98 9.41 8.51
CA GLY A 106 -11.74 10.57 8.07
C GLY A 106 -13.16 10.68 8.67
N PHE A 107 -13.75 9.55 9.09
CA PHE A 107 -15.08 9.53 9.72
C PHE A 107 -15.03 9.59 11.24
N LEU A 108 -13.91 9.21 11.85
CA LEU A 108 -13.78 9.08 13.31
C LEU A 108 -13.05 10.26 13.94
N ALA A 109 -12.19 10.94 13.19
CA ALA A 109 -11.45 12.10 13.68
C ALA A 109 -12.32 13.37 13.64
N PRO A 110 -12.28 14.23 14.69
CA PRO A 110 -12.85 15.56 14.60
C PRO A 110 -12.24 16.37 13.45
N GLU A 111 -13.04 17.23 12.80
CA GLU A 111 -12.61 18.01 11.62
C GLU A 111 -11.33 18.83 11.88
N ASP A 112 -11.24 19.45 13.04
CA ASP A 112 -10.11 20.29 13.46
C ASP A 112 -8.83 19.51 13.82
N SER A 113 -8.93 18.20 14.04
CA SER A 113 -7.80 17.32 14.40
C SER A 113 -7.53 16.21 13.39
N TRP A 114 -8.22 16.20 12.25
CA TRP A 114 -8.13 15.15 11.25
C TRP A 114 -6.67 14.87 10.82
N ASN A 115 -5.92 15.91 10.44
CA ASN A 115 -4.53 15.77 9.99
C ASN A 115 -3.62 15.14 11.05
N LEU A 116 -3.81 15.53 12.34
CA LEU A 116 -3.02 14.97 13.45
C LEU A 116 -3.38 13.52 13.69
N THR A 117 -4.67 13.19 13.72
CA THR A 117 -5.16 11.82 13.94
C THR A 117 -4.73 10.90 12.80
N TYR A 118 -4.91 11.35 11.55
CA TYR A 118 -4.47 10.61 10.37
C TYR A 118 -2.95 10.37 10.40
N GLY A 119 -2.16 11.43 10.61
CA GLY A 119 -0.71 11.33 10.68
C GLY A 119 -0.22 10.42 11.82
N ALA A 120 -0.83 10.48 13.00
CA ALA A 120 -0.48 9.64 14.14
C ALA A 120 -0.70 8.14 13.88
N ILE A 121 -1.64 7.79 13.02
CA ILE A 121 -1.95 6.41 12.66
C ILE A 121 -1.14 5.97 11.43
N GLU A 122 -1.19 6.75 10.35
CA GLU A 122 -0.63 6.34 9.06
C GLU A 122 0.90 6.43 9.00
N VAL A 123 1.52 7.39 9.68
CA VAL A 123 3.00 7.49 9.69
C VAL A 123 3.66 6.26 10.32
N PRO A 124 3.23 5.75 11.49
CA PRO A 124 3.73 4.46 12.01
C PRO A 124 3.50 3.28 11.05
N VAL A 125 2.33 3.19 10.40
CA VAL A 125 2.03 2.14 9.41
C VAL A 125 3.00 2.22 8.23
N LEU A 126 3.28 3.42 7.71
CA LEU A 126 4.28 3.65 6.67
C LEU A 126 5.67 3.19 7.11
N LEU A 127 6.13 3.65 8.29
CA LEU A 127 7.47 3.35 8.79
C LEU A 127 7.67 1.84 8.98
N VAL A 128 6.69 1.14 9.57
CA VAL A 128 6.72 -0.32 9.73
C VAL A 128 6.75 -1.01 8.37
N SER A 129 5.92 -0.57 7.42
CA SER A 129 5.84 -1.16 6.08
C SER A 129 7.15 -1.01 5.30
N VAL A 130 7.76 0.19 5.35
CA VAL A 130 9.07 0.46 4.74
C VAL A 130 10.16 -0.38 5.40
N ALA A 131 10.18 -0.47 6.74
CA ALA A 131 11.14 -1.27 7.47
C ALA A 131 11.04 -2.76 7.10
N LEU A 132 9.83 -3.32 7.00
CA LEU A 132 9.59 -4.70 6.59
C LEU A 132 10.02 -4.95 5.13
N LEU A 133 9.73 -4.01 4.22
CA LEU A 133 10.17 -4.11 2.83
C LEU A 133 11.71 -4.10 2.72
N VAL A 134 12.37 -3.14 3.36
CA VAL A 134 13.83 -3.03 3.37
C VAL A 134 14.48 -4.28 4.00
N TRP A 135 13.93 -4.76 5.10
CA TRP A 135 14.40 -6.00 5.74
C TRP A 135 14.25 -7.22 4.80
N GLY A 136 13.11 -7.35 4.13
CA GLY A 136 12.88 -8.43 3.14
C GLY A 136 13.85 -8.37 1.97
N LEU A 137 14.10 -7.16 1.43
CA LEU A 137 15.07 -6.96 0.35
C LEU A 137 16.50 -7.26 0.77
N ARG A 138 16.91 -6.85 1.99
CA ARG A 138 18.25 -7.16 2.53
C ARG A 138 18.44 -8.66 2.71
N ARG A 139 17.45 -9.37 3.25
CA ARG A 139 17.51 -10.83 3.36
C ARG A 139 17.62 -11.53 2.01
N HIS A 140 16.89 -11.04 1.01
CA HIS A 140 16.98 -11.58 -0.33
C HIS A 140 18.38 -11.39 -0.93
N ARG A 141 19.01 -10.22 -0.77
CA ARG A 141 20.40 -10.00 -1.20
C ARG A 141 21.37 -10.97 -0.55
N ALA A 142 21.31 -11.14 0.76
CA ALA A 142 22.17 -12.06 1.48
C ALA A 142 22.06 -13.53 0.99
N THR A 143 20.90 -13.93 0.46
CA THR A 143 20.73 -15.28 -0.12
C THR A 143 21.23 -15.42 -1.56
N LEU A 144 21.56 -14.32 -2.24
CA LEU A 144 22.15 -14.35 -3.59
C LEU A 144 23.69 -14.30 -3.54
N GLU A 145 24.26 -13.83 -2.43
CA GLU A 145 25.70 -13.69 -2.22
C GLU A 145 26.32 -14.90 -1.49
N ALA A 146 25.48 -15.83 -1.00
CA ALA A 146 25.87 -17.09 -0.34
C ALA A 146 25.83 -18.28 -1.29
#